data_841f2458badfcde5d638869b2adee160
#
_entry.id   841f2458badfcde5d638869b2adee160
#
_cell.length_a   1.000
_cell.length_b   1.000
_cell.length_c   1.000
_cell.angle_alpha   90.00
_cell.angle_beta   90.00
_cell.angle_gamma   90.00
#
_symmetry.space_group_name_H-M   'P 1'
#
loop_
_entity.id
_entity.type
_entity.pdbx_description
1 polymer ?
#
loop_
_entity_poly.entity_id
_entity_poly.type
_entity_poly.pdbx_seq_one_letter_code
_entity_poly.pdbx_strand_id
1 'polypeptide(L)'
;ELIANYPEENRDESRLMVVHRATGLIEHKMFRDVLDYFEEGDVMIRNNTRVFPARMYGNKEKTGAKIEVFLLRELNRESLLWDVLVDPARKIRIGNKLYFGEDDSLVAEVIDNTTSRGRTLRFLFDGPYEEFKAKITELGETPLPKYIKRDVEPEDEERYQTVFAKVEGAVAAPTAGLHFSKQLLKRLELKGINFAELTLH
;
A
#
# COMPACT_ATOMS: atom_id res chain seq x y z
N GLU A 1 -21.43 4.79 -10.31
CA GLU A 1 -20.26 3.92 -10.29
C GLU A 1 -20.57 2.64 -9.50
N LEU A 2 -19.96 1.52 -9.94
CA LEU A 2 -20.15 0.21 -9.27
C LEU A 2 -19.01 -0.12 -8.30
N ILE A 3 -18.06 0.81 -8.15
CA ILE A 3 -16.92 0.64 -7.22
C ILE A 3 -17.32 1.25 -5.87
N ALA A 4 -17.28 0.43 -4.82
CA ALA A 4 -17.50 0.90 -3.46
C ALA A 4 -16.35 1.79 -2.99
N ASN A 5 -16.65 2.93 -2.37
CA ASN A 5 -15.64 3.82 -1.80
C ASN A 5 -15.25 3.44 -0.37
N TYR A 6 -16.09 2.69 0.31
CA TYR A 6 -15.86 2.20 1.67
C TYR A 6 -15.90 0.68 1.72
N PRO A 7 -15.07 0.03 2.54
CA PRO A 7 -15.15 -1.41 2.76
C PRO A 7 -16.39 -1.77 3.60
N GLU A 8 -16.82 -3.02 3.51
CA GLU A 8 -17.80 -3.57 4.45
C GLU A 8 -17.27 -3.51 5.89
N GLU A 9 -18.16 -3.42 6.89
CA GLU A 9 -17.78 -3.38 8.31
C GLU A 9 -16.92 -4.60 8.67
N ASN A 10 -17.39 -5.79 8.33
CA ASN A 10 -16.62 -7.02 8.47
C ASN A 10 -15.99 -7.43 7.14
N ARG A 11 -14.68 -7.72 7.15
CA ARG A 11 -13.89 -8.00 5.94
C ARG A 11 -14.45 -9.15 5.10
N ASP A 12 -14.98 -10.19 5.75
CA ASP A 12 -15.47 -11.42 5.12
C ASP A 12 -16.96 -11.40 4.75
N GLU A 13 -17.61 -10.25 4.89
CA GLU A 13 -19.00 -10.01 4.47
C GLU A 13 -19.14 -9.42 3.07
N SER A 14 -18.04 -9.14 2.38
CA SER A 14 -18.07 -8.76 0.98
C SER A 14 -18.70 -9.85 0.10
N ARG A 15 -19.33 -9.46 -0.98
CA ARG A 15 -19.91 -10.41 -1.93
C ARG A 15 -18.82 -11.21 -2.63
N LEU A 16 -19.08 -12.50 -2.78
CA LEU A 16 -18.21 -13.43 -3.51
C LEU A 16 -18.97 -13.96 -4.74
N MET A 17 -18.35 -13.86 -5.90
CA MET A 17 -18.79 -14.53 -7.11
C MET A 17 -17.95 -15.80 -7.31
N VAL A 18 -18.58 -16.96 -7.34
CA VAL A 18 -17.91 -18.23 -7.66
C VAL A 18 -18.28 -18.64 -9.07
N VAL A 19 -17.28 -18.88 -9.90
CA VAL A 19 -17.45 -19.28 -11.31
C VAL A 19 -16.89 -20.68 -11.49
N HIS A 20 -17.75 -21.63 -11.82
CA HIS A 20 -17.36 -23.00 -12.14
C HIS A 20 -16.97 -23.08 -13.62
N ARG A 21 -15.67 -23.06 -13.90
CA ARG A 21 -15.13 -22.95 -15.29
C ARG A 21 -15.58 -24.09 -16.19
N ALA A 22 -15.73 -25.30 -15.68
CA ALA A 22 -16.12 -26.47 -16.47
C ALA A 22 -17.59 -26.43 -16.93
N THR A 23 -18.49 -25.84 -16.14
CA THR A 23 -19.93 -25.83 -16.39
C THR A 23 -20.48 -24.46 -16.77
N GLY A 24 -19.72 -23.38 -16.51
CA GLY A 24 -20.20 -22.01 -16.64
C GLY A 24 -21.16 -21.58 -15.54
N LEU A 25 -21.41 -22.42 -14.53
CA LEU A 25 -22.27 -22.06 -13.39
C LEU A 25 -21.68 -20.90 -12.59
N ILE A 26 -22.51 -19.93 -12.25
CA ILE A 26 -22.16 -18.78 -11.40
C ILE A 26 -22.98 -18.83 -10.13
N GLU A 27 -22.31 -18.75 -8.99
CA GLU A 27 -22.94 -18.65 -7.68
C GLU A 27 -22.60 -17.29 -7.05
N HIS A 28 -23.55 -16.73 -6.30
CA HIS A 28 -23.37 -15.51 -5.52
C HIS A 28 -23.39 -15.87 -4.03
N LYS A 29 -22.30 -15.58 -3.33
CA LYS A 29 -22.05 -15.94 -1.93
C LYS A 29 -21.54 -14.72 -1.16
N MET A 30 -21.28 -14.89 0.12
CA MET A 30 -20.46 -14.01 0.94
C MET A 30 -19.03 -14.52 0.97
N PHE A 31 -18.04 -13.64 1.15
CA PHE A 31 -16.64 -14.08 1.12
C PHE A 31 -16.32 -15.16 2.17
N ARG A 32 -16.94 -15.10 3.35
CA ARG A 32 -16.80 -16.16 4.39
C ARG A 32 -17.17 -17.57 3.91
N ASP A 33 -18.00 -17.67 2.88
CA ASP A 33 -18.41 -18.96 2.32
C ASP A 33 -17.30 -19.60 1.48
N VAL A 34 -16.16 -18.90 1.27
CA VAL A 34 -14.97 -19.46 0.64
C VAL A 34 -14.51 -20.74 1.34
N LEU A 35 -14.82 -20.86 2.62
CA LEU A 35 -14.57 -22.04 3.44
C LEU A 35 -15.14 -23.34 2.82
N ASP A 36 -16.26 -23.25 2.10
CA ASP A 36 -16.94 -24.40 1.49
C ASP A 36 -16.25 -24.93 0.22
N TYR A 37 -15.29 -24.14 -0.32
CA TYR A 37 -14.58 -24.45 -1.58
C TYR A 37 -13.17 -25.01 -1.37
N PHE A 38 -12.72 -25.16 -0.13
CA PHE A 38 -11.43 -25.75 0.22
C PHE A 38 -11.61 -27.04 1.03
N GLU A 39 -10.70 -27.97 0.82
CA GLU A 39 -10.70 -29.27 1.50
C GLU A 39 -9.48 -29.41 2.42
N GLU A 40 -9.57 -30.35 3.38
CA GLU A 40 -8.44 -30.70 4.24
C GLU A 40 -7.21 -31.08 3.39
N GLY A 41 -6.06 -30.50 3.72
CA GLY A 41 -4.81 -30.70 2.99
C GLY A 41 -4.53 -29.67 1.90
N ASP A 42 -5.51 -28.85 1.52
CA ASP A 42 -5.24 -27.73 0.61
C ASP A 42 -4.23 -26.76 1.22
N VAL A 43 -3.46 -26.12 0.35
CA VAL A 43 -2.48 -25.09 0.72
C VAL A 43 -2.85 -23.76 0.11
N MET A 44 -3.05 -22.74 0.98
CA MET A 44 -3.31 -21.38 0.58
C MET A 44 -2.02 -20.55 0.70
N ILE A 45 -1.55 -20.01 -0.44
CA ILE A 45 -0.39 -19.13 -0.47
C ILE A 45 -0.85 -17.69 -0.31
N ARG A 46 -0.23 -16.95 0.63
CA ARG A 46 -0.60 -15.57 0.92
C ARG A 46 0.62 -14.64 0.88
N ASN A 47 0.40 -13.42 0.36
CA ASN A 47 1.41 -12.37 0.38
C ASN A 47 1.35 -11.63 1.72
N ASN A 48 2.40 -11.76 2.53
CA ASN A 48 2.49 -11.16 3.87
C ASN A 48 3.08 -9.74 3.87
N THR A 49 3.15 -9.11 2.72
CA THR A 49 3.64 -7.73 2.63
C THR A 49 2.79 -6.78 3.46
N ARG A 50 3.44 -5.75 4.03
CA ARG A 50 2.81 -4.66 4.77
C ARG A 50 2.94 -3.36 3.99
N VAL A 51 1.83 -2.68 3.78
CA VAL A 51 1.80 -1.35 3.17
C VAL A 51 2.33 -0.32 4.16
N PHE A 52 3.20 0.58 3.70
CA PHE A 52 3.61 1.74 4.48
C PHE A 52 3.00 3.03 3.90
N PRO A 53 2.91 4.12 4.67
CA PRO A 53 2.31 5.37 4.21
C PRO A 53 3.22 6.07 3.18
N ALA A 54 3.10 5.63 1.93
CA ALA A 54 4.02 5.94 0.85
C ALA A 54 3.73 7.25 0.11
N ARG A 55 2.54 7.83 0.29
CA ARG A 55 2.13 9.07 -0.40
C ARG A 55 2.41 10.28 0.47
N MET A 56 3.24 11.18 -0.04
CA MET A 56 3.62 12.40 0.65
C MET A 56 3.25 13.63 -0.17
N TYR A 57 2.74 14.65 0.49
CA TYR A 57 2.47 15.96 -0.12
C TYR A 57 3.46 16.99 0.40
N GLY A 58 3.90 17.86 -0.50
CA GLY A 58 4.86 18.90 -0.16
C GLY A 58 4.83 20.05 -1.15
N ASN A 59 5.86 20.85 -1.08
CA ASN A 59 6.00 22.04 -1.93
C ASN A 59 7.39 22.07 -2.58
N LYS A 60 7.42 22.55 -3.80
CA LYS A 60 8.66 22.80 -4.52
C LYS A 60 9.33 24.07 -4.01
N GLU A 61 10.65 24.01 -3.79
CA GLU A 61 11.49 25.19 -3.48
C GLU A 61 11.23 26.34 -4.46
N LYS A 62 11.38 27.55 -4.00
CA LYS A 62 11.27 28.83 -4.75
C LYS A 62 9.87 29.17 -5.26
N THR A 63 9.11 28.21 -5.74
CA THR A 63 7.78 28.48 -6.34
C THR A 63 6.65 28.20 -5.37
N GLY A 64 6.87 27.41 -4.32
CA GLY A 64 5.82 26.94 -3.40
C GLY A 64 4.77 26.04 -4.08
N ALA A 65 5.03 25.59 -5.32
CA ALA A 65 4.07 24.76 -6.05
C ALA A 65 3.85 23.44 -5.31
N LYS A 66 2.57 23.10 -5.08
CA LYS A 66 2.20 21.82 -4.48
C LYS A 66 2.67 20.64 -5.35
N ILE A 67 3.21 19.64 -4.70
CA ILE A 67 3.68 18.40 -5.33
C ILE A 67 3.25 17.18 -4.51
N GLU A 68 3.11 16.06 -5.21
CA GLU A 68 2.91 14.74 -4.62
C GLU A 68 4.14 13.89 -4.92
N VAL A 69 4.62 13.18 -3.91
CA VAL A 69 5.67 12.16 -4.04
C VAL A 69 5.11 10.83 -3.54
N PHE A 70 5.26 9.81 -4.36
CA PHE A 70 4.86 8.45 -4.03
C PHE A 70 6.12 7.59 -3.92
N LEU A 71 6.48 7.21 -2.70
CA LEU A 71 7.64 6.39 -2.40
C LEU A 71 7.43 4.96 -2.93
N LEU A 72 8.37 4.47 -3.73
CA LEU A 72 8.31 3.12 -4.28
C LEU A 72 9.26 2.17 -3.55
N ARG A 73 10.51 2.54 -3.48
CA ARG A 73 11.57 1.67 -2.96
C ARG A 73 12.77 2.46 -2.45
N GLU A 74 13.31 2.05 -1.31
CA GLU A 74 14.60 2.52 -0.85
C GLU A 74 15.72 1.91 -1.70
N LEU A 75 16.57 2.76 -2.28
CA LEU A 75 17.70 2.35 -3.10
C LEU A 75 18.98 2.24 -2.30
N ASN A 76 19.18 3.16 -1.35
CA ASN A 76 20.33 3.15 -0.48
C ASN A 76 20.00 3.81 0.86
N ARG A 77 20.18 3.06 1.94
CA ARG A 77 19.86 3.48 3.31
C ARG A 77 20.80 4.56 3.84
N GLU A 78 22.11 4.43 3.57
CA GLU A 78 23.12 5.35 4.12
C GLU A 78 23.00 6.76 3.52
N SER A 79 22.74 6.83 2.24
CA SER A 79 22.55 8.08 1.51
C SER A 79 21.11 8.54 1.38
N LEU A 80 20.16 7.83 1.99
CA LEU A 80 18.72 8.10 1.99
C LEU A 80 18.16 8.28 0.57
N LEU A 81 18.59 7.42 -0.36
CA LEU A 81 18.15 7.45 -1.75
C LEU A 81 16.89 6.60 -1.94
N TRP A 82 15.91 7.17 -2.62
CA TRP A 82 14.62 6.53 -2.88
C TRP A 82 14.22 6.64 -4.34
N ASP A 83 13.70 5.56 -4.90
CA ASP A 83 12.95 5.56 -6.16
C ASP A 83 11.51 5.97 -5.87
N VAL A 84 11.00 6.94 -6.63
CA VAL A 84 9.70 7.55 -6.37
C VAL A 84 8.96 7.87 -7.66
N LEU A 85 7.62 7.99 -7.58
CA LEU A 85 6.83 8.69 -8.58
C LEU A 85 6.49 10.09 -8.07
N VAL A 86 6.38 11.05 -9.00
CA VAL A 86 6.09 12.45 -8.68
C VAL A 86 4.93 13.00 -9.51
N ASP A 87 4.19 13.93 -8.94
CA ASP A 87 3.13 14.65 -9.64
C ASP A 87 3.08 16.14 -9.18
N PRO A 88 3.03 17.11 -10.10
CA PRO A 88 3.14 17.02 -11.56
C PRO A 88 4.60 16.86 -12.04
N ALA A 89 4.90 15.77 -12.72
CA ALA A 89 6.26 15.39 -13.11
C ALA A 89 7.00 16.47 -13.94
N ARG A 90 6.25 17.20 -14.78
CA ARG A 90 6.83 18.29 -15.63
C ARG A 90 7.43 19.45 -14.83
N LYS A 91 7.01 19.63 -13.56
CA LYS A 91 7.47 20.70 -12.67
C LYS A 91 8.63 20.26 -11.78
N ILE A 92 8.90 18.96 -11.69
CA ILE A 92 9.89 18.40 -10.77
C ILE A 92 11.07 17.88 -11.58
N ARG A 93 12.19 18.63 -11.51
CA ARG A 93 13.40 18.41 -12.31
C ARG A 93 14.60 18.14 -11.43
N ILE A 94 15.63 17.51 -12.01
CA ILE A 94 16.92 17.30 -11.34
C ILE A 94 17.44 18.61 -10.75
N GLY A 95 17.92 18.54 -9.50
CA GLY A 95 18.42 19.67 -8.72
C GLY A 95 17.33 20.45 -7.97
N ASN A 96 16.05 20.18 -8.18
CA ASN A 96 15.01 20.79 -7.37
C ASN A 96 15.02 20.21 -5.96
N LYS A 97 14.73 21.07 -4.97
CA LYS A 97 14.43 20.66 -3.60
C LYS A 97 12.93 20.66 -3.38
N LEU A 98 12.49 19.65 -2.65
CA LEU A 98 11.10 19.39 -2.28
C LEU A 98 11.01 19.43 -0.77
N TYR A 99 10.04 20.17 -0.24
CA TYR A 99 9.84 20.40 1.18
C TYR A 99 8.54 19.73 1.64
N PHE A 100 8.62 19.00 2.74
CA PHE A 100 7.51 18.25 3.33
C PHE A 100 7.32 18.61 4.79
N GLY A 101 6.06 18.57 5.25
CA GLY A 101 5.68 18.97 6.59
C GLY A 101 5.39 20.47 6.69
N GLU A 102 4.67 20.86 7.74
CA GLU A 102 4.28 22.27 7.96
C GLU A 102 5.49 23.18 8.19
N ASP A 103 6.55 22.64 8.79
CA ASP A 103 7.77 23.37 9.14
C ASP A 103 8.95 23.06 8.21
N ASP A 104 8.66 22.55 6.99
CA ASP A 104 9.73 22.06 6.08
C ASP A 104 10.68 21.08 6.79
N SER A 105 10.11 20.26 7.69
CA SER A 105 10.86 19.37 8.58
C SER A 105 11.54 18.20 7.88
N LEU A 106 11.18 17.96 6.62
CA LEU A 106 11.81 16.97 5.77
C LEU A 106 12.04 17.58 4.37
N VAL A 107 13.26 17.47 3.88
CA VAL A 107 13.67 17.99 2.57
C VAL A 107 14.23 16.86 1.72
N ALA A 108 13.91 16.87 0.43
CA ALA A 108 14.52 15.97 -0.54
C ALA A 108 15.04 16.73 -1.75
N GLU A 109 16.12 16.24 -2.35
CA GLU A 109 16.68 16.73 -3.60
C GLU A 109 16.42 15.72 -4.72
N VAL A 110 16.02 16.22 -5.87
CA VAL A 110 15.84 15.39 -7.07
C VAL A 110 17.22 15.15 -7.71
N ILE A 111 17.64 13.88 -7.69
CA ILE A 111 18.98 13.48 -8.15
C ILE A 111 18.95 13.02 -9.61
N ASP A 112 17.90 12.29 -10.01
CA ASP A 112 17.80 11.69 -11.34
C ASP A 112 16.35 11.52 -11.79
N ASN A 113 16.18 11.36 -13.11
CA ASN A 113 14.93 10.98 -13.76
C ASN A 113 14.99 9.49 -14.15
N THR A 114 14.05 8.69 -13.70
CA THR A 114 14.03 7.24 -14.01
C THR A 114 13.02 6.90 -15.11
N THR A 115 11.84 7.51 -15.07
CA THR A 115 10.77 7.37 -16.06
C THR A 115 10.09 8.72 -16.29
N SER A 116 9.05 8.77 -17.12
CA SER A 116 8.27 10.00 -17.35
C SER A 116 7.73 10.63 -16.05
N ARG A 117 7.39 9.83 -15.06
CA ARG A 117 6.95 10.26 -13.71
C ARG A 117 7.90 9.82 -12.60
N GLY A 118 8.90 9.00 -12.90
CA GLY A 118 9.86 8.47 -11.94
C GLY A 118 11.00 9.44 -11.66
N ARG A 119 11.43 9.49 -10.41
CA ARG A 119 12.59 10.26 -9.95
C ARG A 119 13.37 9.46 -8.93
N THR A 120 14.66 9.75 -8.82
CA THR A 120 15.45 9.38 -7.65
C THR A 120 15.54 10.59 -6.75
N LEU A 121 15.11 10.45 -5.50
CA LEU A 121 15.24 11.46 -4.47
C LEU A 121 16.34 11.09 -3.48
N ARG A 122 17.11 12.08 -3.05
CA ARG A 122 17.94 12.03 -1.86
C ARG A 122 17.27 12.83 -0.76
N PHE A 123 16.91 12.20 0.35
CA PHE A 123 16.44 12.92 1.51
C PHE A 123 17.62 13.55 2.26
N LEU A 124 17.46 14.81 2.65
CA LEU A 124 18.43 15.58 3.43
C LEU A 124 17.92 15.59 4.87
N PHE A 125 18.42 14.68 5.66
CA PHE A 125 18.01 14.52 7.05
C PHE A 125 19.24 14.34 7.94
N ASP A 126 19.29 15.11 9.03
CA ASP A 126 20.36 15.06 10.02
C ASP A 126 19.83 14.31 11.27
N GLY A 127 20.25 13.07 11.43
CA GLY A 127 19.82 12.22 12.53
C GLY A 127 19.90 10.73 12.19
N PRO A 128 19.57 9.89 13.17
CA PRO A 128 19.53 8.44 12.99
C PRO A 128 18.48 8.03 11.93
N TYR A 129 18.75 6.95 11.23
CA TYR A 129 17.85 6.41 10.22
C TYR A 129 16.43 6.13 10.76
N GLU A 130 16.31 5.67 11.99
CA GLU A 130 15.01 5.36 12.61
C GLU A 130 14.16 6.62 12.80
N GLU A 131 14.76 7.77 13.10
CA GLU A 131 14.07 9.05 13.16
C GLU A 131 13.63 9.52 11.77
N PHE A 132 14.47 9.32 10.74
CA PHE A 132 14.09 9.57 9.35
C PHE A 132 12.88 8.72 8.94
N LYS A 133 12.89 7.41 9.24
CA LYS A 133 11.76 6.52 8.97
C LYS A 133 10.49 6.93 9.72
N ALA A 134 10.62 7.34 10.98
CA ALA A 134 9.50 7.86 11.76
C ALA A 134 8.91 9.12 11.11
N LYS A 135 9.77 10.03 10.61
CA LYS A 135 9.33 11.25 9.93
C LYS A 135 8.60 10.94 8.60
N ILE A 136 9.09 10.00 7.80
CA ILE A 136 8.37 9.54 6.59
C ILE A 136 6.99 8.98 6.97
N THR A 137 6.92 8.17 8.02
CA THR A 137 5.66 7.57 8.47
C THR A 137 4.66 8.62 8.97
N GLU A 138 5.16 9.63 9.70
CA GLU A 138 4.34 10.76 10.17
C GLU A 138 3.75 11.59 9.03
N LEU A 139 4.56 11.89 8.01
CA LEU A 139 4.19 12.76 6.88
C LEU A 139 3.47 12.02 5.75
N GLY A 140 3.58 10.70 5.71
CA GLY A 140 3.00 9.87 4.69
C GLY A 140 1.52 9.56 4.94
N GLU A 141 0.79 9.32 3.85
CA GLU A 141 -0.58 8.86 3.89
C GLU A 141 -0.70 7.45 3.29
N THR A 142 -1.70 6.72 3.75
CA THR A 142 -2.05 5.41 3.20
C THR A 142 -2.33 5.54 1.70
N PRO A 143 -1.64 4.75 0.84
CA PRO A 143 -1.71 4.91 -0.61
C PRO A 143 -2.94 4.22 -1.21
N LEU A 144 -4.15 4.69 -0.87
CA LEU A 144 -5.39 4.16 -1.45
C LEU A 144 -5.34 4.19 -2.98
N PRO A 145 -5.89 3.17 -3.65
CA PRO A 145 -5.98 3.14 -5.10
C PRO A 145 -6.73 4.35 -5.65
N LYS A 146 -6.29 4.90 -6.79
CA LYS A 146 -6.89 6.09 -7.41
C LYS A 146 -8.35 5.95 -7.83
N TYR A 147 -8.88 4.72 -7.93
CA TYR A 147 -10.30 4.50 -8.21
C TYR A 147 -11.19 4.66 -6.98
N ILE A 148 -10.60 4.71 -5.77
CA ILE A 148 -11.29 5.12 -4.55
C ILE A 148 -11.31 6.64 -4.53
N LYS A 149 -12.49 7.23 -4.74
CA LYS A 149 -12.65 8.68 -4.92
C LYS A 149 -13.13 9.35 -3.63
N ARG A 150 -12.33 9.26 -2.60
CA ARG A 150 -12.50 9.98 -1.34
C ARG A 150 -11.14 10.25 -0.71
N ASP A 151 -11.11 11.14 0.26
CA ASP A 151 -9.92 11.39 1.06
C ASP A 151 -9.59 10.17 1.93
N VAL A 152 -8.31 10.07 2.30
CA VAL A 152 -7.82 9.05 3.23
C VAL A 152 -8.31 9.41 4.63
N GLU A 153 -8.84 8.42 5.33
CA GLU A 153 -9.29 8.51 6.71
C GLU A 153 -8.35 7.73 7.64
N PRO A 154 -8.29 8.06 8.95
CA PRO A 154 -7.37 7.39 9.88
C PRO A 154 -7.55 5.86 9.91
N GLU A 155 -8.76 5.38 9.77
CA GLU A 155 -9.09 3.96 9.76
C GLU A 155 -8.49 3.21 8.55
N ASP A 156 -8.19 3.92 7.46
CA ASP A 156 -7.61 3.31 6.26
C ASP A 156 -6.23 2.73 6.49
N GLU A 157 -5.47 3.27 7.44
CA GLU A 157 -4.15 2.73 7.79
C GLU A 157 -4.24 1.26 8.22
N GLU A 158 -5.27 0.91 9.01
CA GLU A 158 -5.50 -0.47 9.42
C GLU A 158 -6.34 -1.24 8.38
N ARG A 159 -7.32 -0.61 7.77
CA ARG A 159 -8.24 -1.26 6.83
C ARG A 159 -7.57 -1.64 5.51
N TYR A 160 -6.62 -0.84 5.02
CA TYR A 160 -5.84 -1.11 3.82
C TYR A 160 -4.59 -1.96 4.11
N GLN A 161 -4.71 -2.89 5.06
CA GLN A 161 -3.75 -3.93 5.40
C GLN A 161 -4.45 -5.27 5.46
N THR A 162 -3.77 -6.35 5.05
CA THR A 162 -4.26 -7.70 5.34
C THR A 162 -4.05 -8.02 6.82
N VAL A 163 -4.87 -8.90 7.36
CA VAL A 163 -4.74 -9.36 8.77
C VAL A 163 -3.49 -10.20 9.01
N PHE A 164 -2.78 -10.57 7.95
CA PHE A 164 -1.51 -11.33 7.96
C PHE A 164 -0.31 -10.53 7.45
N ALA A 165 -0.43 -9.20 7.32
CA ALA A 165 0.65 -8.31 6.93
C ALA A 165 1.79 -8.31 7.98
N LYS A 166 3.03 -8.55 7.56
CA LYS A 166 4.21 -8.65 8.44
C LYS A 166 5.39 -7.83 7.94
N VAL A 167 5.74 -7.98 6.66
CA VAL A 167 6.98 -7.44 6.08
C VAL A 167 6.69 -6.13 5.37
N GLU A 168 7.16 -5.02 5.94
CA GLU A 168 6.99 -3.69 5.36
C GLU A 168 7.79 -3.53 4.05
N GLY A 169 7.22 -2.80 3.10
CA GLY A 169 7.88 -2.48 1.82
C GLY A 169 6.91 -2.28 0.65
N ALA A 170 5.65 -2.64 0.81
CA ALA A 170 4.66 -2.48 -0.24
C ALA A 170 4.04 -1.09 -0.26
N VAL A 171 3.74 -0.62 -1.46
CA VAL A 171 2.97 0.60 -1.73
C VAL A 171 1.53 0.31 -2.17
N ALA A 172 1.18 -0.97 -2.24
CA ALA A 172 -0.18 -1.44 -2.53
C ALA A 172 -0.47 -2.71 -1.74
N ALA A 173 -1.68 -2.79 -1.18
CA ALA A 173 -2.11 -3.99 -0.47
C ALA A 173 -2.42 -5.12 -1.45
N PRO A 174 -2.16 -6.40 -1.09
CA PRO A 174 -2.67 -7.56 -1.81
C PRO A 174 -4.19 -7.64 -1.62
N THR A 175 -4.93 -6.98 -2.51
CA THR A 175 -6.36 -6.64 -2.33
C THR A 175 -7.26 -7.85 -2.10
N ALA A 176 -6.99 -8.99 -2.72
CA ALA A 176 -7.73 -10.23 -2.46
C ALA A 176 -7.59 -10.68 -0.99
N GLY A 177 -6.45 -10.42 -0.37
CA GLY A 177 -6.20 -10.72 1.04
C GLY A 177 -6.99 -9.85 2.02
N LEU A 178 -7.47 -8.69 1.59
CA LEU A 178 -8.23 -7.78 2.46
C LEU A 178 -9.57 -8.35 2.92
N HIS A 179 -10.12 -9.32 2.19
CA HIS A 179 -11.40 -9.97 2.53
C HIS A 179 -11.28 -11.01 3.64
N PHE A 180 -10.06 -11.43 4.00
CA PHE A 180 -9.87 -12.39 5.08
C PHE A 180 -9.95 -11.72 6.45
N SER A 181 -10.86 -12.20 7.30
CA SER A 181 -10.87 -11.89 8.73
C SER A 181 -9.97 -12.88 9.50
N LYS A 182 -9.52 -12.48 10.69
CA LYS A 182 -8.81 -13.39 11.60
C LYS A 182 -9.65 -14.62 11.95
N GLN A 183 -10.96 -14.43 12.10
CA GLN A 183 -11.90 -15.49 12.37
C GLN A 183 -12.00 -16.50 11.21
N LEU A 184 -12.12 -16.01 9.97
CA LEU A 184 -12.16 -16.86 8.78
C LEU A 184 -10.87 -17.67 8.63
N LEU A 185 -9.70 -17.04 8.82
CA LEU A 185 -8.41 -17.74 8.78
C LEU A 185 -8.36 -18.87 9.83
N LYS A 186 -8.85 -18.61 11.04
CA LYS A 186 -8.89 -19.62 12.09
C LYS A 186 -9.81 -20.79 11.74
N ARG A 187 -10.95 -20.52 11.12
CA ARG A 187 -11.87 -21.56 10.64
C ARG A 187 -11.25 -22.41 9.53
N LEU A 188 -10.52 -21.79 8.60
CA LEU A 188 -9.76 -22.50 7.57
C LEU A 188 -8.68 -23.42 8.17
N GLU A 189 -7.89 -22.92 9.14
CA GLU A 189 -6.94 -23.75 9.87
C GLU A 189 -7.61 -24.97 10.53
N LEU A 190 -8.72 -24.76 11.23
CA LEU A 190 -9.46 -25.83 11.90
C LEU A 190 -10.04 -26.85 10.92
N LYS A 191 -10.33 -26.45 9.69
CA LYS A 191 -10.74 -27.34 8.59
C LYS A 191 -9.56 -28.14 8.02
N GLY A 192 -8.32 -27.80 8.37
CA GLY A 192 -7.11 -28.49 7.88
C GLY A 192 -6.47 -27.85 6.65
N ILE A 193 -6.83 -26.58 6.34
CA ILE A 193 -6.17 -25.82 5.30
C ILE A 193 -4.81 -25.33 5.81
N ASN A 194 -3.75 -25.57 5.05
CA ASN A 194 -2.41 -25.10 5.34
C ASN A 194 -2.17 -23.73 4.72
N PHE A 195 -1.33 -22.92 5.36
CA PHE A 195 -0.92 -21.62 4.85
C PHE A 195 0.58 -21.56 4.58
N ALA A 196 0.95 -21.08 3.40
CA ALA A 196 2.31 -20.72 3.05
C ALA A 196 2.40 -19.21 2.82
N GLU A 197 3.53 -18.61 3.16
CA GLU A 197 3.74 -17.17 3.01
C GLU A 197 4.81 -16.87 1.97
N LEU A 198 4.59 -15.82 1.21
CA LEU A 198 5.61 -15.18 0.38
C LEU A 198 5.54 -13.67 0.62
N THR A 199 6.57 -12.95 0.23
CA THR A 199 6.62 -11.48 0.30
C THR A 199 6.83 -10.92 -1.09
N LEU A 200 5.88 -10.11 -1.58
CA LEU A 200 5.98 -9.34 -2.83
C LEU A 200 5.74 -7.87 -2.50
N HIS A 201 6.69 -7.03 -2.90
CA HIS A 201 6.59 -5.58 -2.77
C HIS A 201 6.27 -4.93 -4.11
#